data_5ec09091daa3344b3d35774f31214157
#
_entry.id   5ec09091daa3344b3d35774f31214157
#
_cell.length_a   1.000
_cell.length_b   1.000
_cell.length_c   1.000
_cell.angle_alpha   90.00
_cell.angle_beta   90.00
_cell.angle_gamma   90.00
#
_symmetry.space_group_name_H-M   'P 1'
#
loop_
_entity.id
_entity.type
_entity.pdbx_description
1 polymer ?
#
loop_
_entity_poly.entity_id
_entity_poly.type
_entity_poly.pdbx_seq_one_letter_code
_entity_poly.pdbx_strand_id
1 'polypeptide(L)'
;MIRLVRFLARNRMLTPKYARLLGRYLRRRLLTVAGWRWRTSGMLFLGRRLELQIGRRGQIRFGKLVWIGDGTKIRSHEGVVEIGDKTVFGQECTVSAYQRVRIGEQCVIADRAMFIDFDHGVVDVERPIRLQGIYKRDVVIGSNVWVGYGACVLRGVSVGDNAIIGSNSVVTKDVPANAVVGGVPAKVIRMRDAPETLRWSDPVEPEGG
;
A
#
# COMPACT_ATOMS: atom_id res chain seq x y z
N MET A 1 -29.19 -1.10 -2.98
CA MET A 1 -29.21 -1.29 -1.52
C MET A 1 -29.21 -2.76 -1.10
N ILE A 2 -30.14 -3.58 -1.55
CA ILE A 2 -30.27 -5.02 -1.18
C ILE A 2 -29.01 -5.85 -1.51
N ARG A 3 -28.37 -5.65 -2.67
CA ARG A 3 -27.13 -6.34 -3.06
C ARG A 3 -25.94 -6.04 -2.12
N LEU A 4 -25.81 -4.79 -1.67
CA LEU A 4 -24.76 -4.38 -0.73
C LEU A 4 -24.97 -5.01 0.64
N VAL A 5 -26.20 -5.01 1.16
CA VAL A 5 -26.52 -5.63 2.46
C VAL A 5 -26.25 -7.15 2.42
N ARG A 6 -26.64 -7.84 1.34
CA ARG A 6 -26.35 -9.26 1.15
C ARG A 6 -24.84 -9.53 1.08
N PHE A 7 -24.08 -8.70 0.37
CA PHE A 7 -22.62 -8.81 0.32
C PHE A 7 -22.00 -8.64 1.71
N LEU A 8 -22.41 -7.59 2.46
CA LEU A 8 -21.91 -7.34 3.81
C LEU A 8 -22.26 -8.47 4.80
N ALA A 9 -23.47 -9.03 4.69
CA ALA A 9 -23.90 -10.16 5.52
C ALA A 9 -23.09 -11.41 5.19
N ARG A 10 -22.95 -11.74 3.90
CA ARG A 10 -22.20 -12.93 3.44
C ARG A 10 -20.73 -12.91 3.87
N ASN A 11 -20.10 -11.74 3.93
CA ASN A 11 -18.71 -11.57 4.33
C ASN A 11 -18.56 -11.22 5.82
N ARG A 12 -19.58 -11.48 6.65
CA ARG A 12 -19.57 -11.15 8.10
C ARG A 12 -19.18 -9.70 8.42
N MET A 13 -19.46 -8.78 7.51
CA MET A 13 -19.11 -7.36 7.64
C MET A 13 -20.17 -6.54 8.39
N LEU A 14 -21.29 -7.15 8.79
CA LEU A 14 -22.33 -6.52 9.62
C LEU A 14 -21.97 -6.60 11.11
N THR A 15 -20.83 -6.04 11.49
CA THR A 15 -20.37 -5.98 12.88
C THR A 15 -20.15 -4.53 13.32
N PRO A 16 -20.15 -4.24 14.63
CA PRO A 16 -19.84 -2.90 15.12
C PRO A 16 -18.48 -2.36 14.66
N LYS A 17 -17.53 -3.25 14.36
CA LYS A 17 -16.22 -2.90 13.79
C LYS A 17 -16.39 -2.25 12.42
N TYR A 18 -17.10 -2.89 11.50
CA TYR A 18 -17.32 -2.36 10.15
C TYR A 18 -18.22 -1.12 10.13
N ALA A 19 -19.25 -1.08 10.99
CA ALA A 19 -20.07 0.11 11.14
C ALA A 19 -19.25 1.35 11.56
N ARG A 20 -18.32 1.18 12.52
CA ARG A 20 -17.38 2.25 12.93
C ARG A 20 -16.43 2.68 11.82
N LEU A 21 -15.94 1.73 11.02
CA LEU A 21 -15.07 2.02 9.87
C LEU A 21 -15.81 2.80 8.80
N LEU A 22 -17.04 2.39 8.48
CA LEU A 22 -17.90 3.09 7.54
C LEU A 22 -18.26 4.50 8.05
N GLY A 23 -18.60 4.65 9.32
CA GLY A 23 -18.86 5.96 9.94
C GLY A 23 -17.68 6.91 9.83
N ARG A 24 -16.43 6.42 10.03
CA ARG A 24 -15.21 7.21 9.81
C ARG A 24 -15.02 7.61 8.36
N TYR A 25 -15.25 6.70 7.44
CA TYR A 25 -15.22 7.00 6.01
C TYR A 25 -16.21 8.10 5.63
N LEU A 26 -17.46 7.96 6.04
CA LEU A 26 -18.51 8.95 5.75
C LEU A 26 -18.18 10.31 6.38
N ARG A 27 -17.77 10.33 7.65
CA ARG A 27 -17.34 11.57 8.32
C ARG A 27 -16.19 12.26 7.57
N ARG A 28 -15.14 11.52 7.18
CA ARG A 28 -14.03 12.08 6.40
C ARG A 28 -14.51 12.58 5.04
N ARG A 29 -15.38 11.85 4.39
CA ARG A 29 -15.95 12.27 3.11
C ARG A 29 -16.75 13.57 3.23
N LEU A 30 -17.51 13.75 4.29
CA LEU A 30 -18.24 14.99 4.55
C LEU A 30 -17.32 16.17 4.88
N LEU A 31 -16.27 15.93 5.67
CA LEU A 31 -15.32 16.99 6.06
C LEU A 31 -14.38 17.42 4.93
N THR A 32 -14.25 16.62 3.88
CA THR A 32 -13.38 16.93 2.72
C THR A 32 -14.12 17.57 1.54
N VAL A 33 -15.38 17.97 1.69
CA VAL A 33 -16.20 18.58 0.62
C VAL A 33 -15.60 19.86 0.04
N ALA A 34 -14.69 20.52 0.73
CA ALA A 34 -14.14 21.82 0.31
C ALA A 34 -12.81 21.77 -0.48
N GLY A 35 -12.16 20.60 -0.67
CA GLY A 35 -10.84 20.58 -1.32
C GLY A 35 -10.41 19.21 -1.86
N TRP A 36 -11.19 18.60 -2.66
CA TRP A 36 -11.05 17.20 -3.12
C TRP A 36 -9.83 16.94 -4.00
N ARG A 37 -8.75 16.49 -3.41
CA ARG A 37 -7.61 15.94 -4.14
C ARG A 37 -7.47 14.42 -3.98
N TRP A 38 -8.37 13.77 -3.25
CA TRP A 38 -8.46 12.32 -3.22
C TRP A 38 -9.78 11.85 -3.81
N ARG A 39 -9.72 10.74 -4.51
CA ARG A 39 -10.86 10.11 -5.17
C ARG A 39 -10.95 8.64 -4.79
N THR A 40 -12.14 8.09 -4.84
CA THR A 40 -12.36 6.64 -4.66
C THR A 40 -13.41 6.15 -5.65
N SER A 41 -13.21 4.95 -6.17
CA SER A 41 -14.20 4.26 -7.01
C SER A 41 -15.27 3.52 -6.21
N GLY A 42 -15.13 3.45 -4.87
CA GLY A 42 -16.10 2.76 -4.03
C GLY A 42 -15.88 2.96 -2.53
N MET A 43 -16.39 2.03 -1.74
CA MET A 43 -16.30 2.08 -0.28
C MET A 43 -14.88 1.84 0.21
N LEU A 44 -14.47 2.57 1.25
CA LEU A 44 -13.20 2.45 1.94
C LEU A 44 -13.41 2.14 3.42
N PHE A 45 -12.48 1.38 3.99
CA PHE A 45 -12.41 1.10 5.42
C PHE A 45 -11.19 1.81 6.00
N LEU A 46 -11.41 2.95 6.67
CA LEU A 46 -10.35 3.82 7.15
C LEU A 46 -10.13 3.67 8.65
N GLY A 47 -8.91 3.38 9.03
CA GLY A 47 -8.45 3.28 10.41
C GLY A 47 -8.46 4.62 11.16
N ARG A 48 -8.13 4.56 12.45
CA ARG A 48 -7.94 5.75 13.29
C ARG A 48 -6.59 6.39 12.97
N ARG A 49 -6.45 7.68 13.26
CA ARG A 49 -5.19 8.45 13.08
C ARG A 49 -4.59 8.32 11.66
N LEU A 50 -5.42 7.99 10.67
CA LEU A 50 -5.01 8.04 9.26
C LEU A 50 -4.65 9.48 8.89
N GLU A 51 -3.45 9.68 8.35
CA GLU A 51 -2.96 10.94 7.83
C GLU A 51 -3.00 10.92 6.29
N LEU A 52 -3.82 11.79 5.69
CA LEU A 52 -3.81 12.03 4.24
C LEU A 52 -3.26 13.44 4.02
N GLN A 53 -2.03 13.54 3.55
CA GLN A 53 -1.39 14.81 3.22
C GLN A 53 -1.31 14.96 1.70
N ILE A 54 -1.94 16.00 1.17
CA ILE A 54 -2.02 16.21 -0.27
C ILE A 54 -1.53 17.61 -0.60
N GLY A 55 -0.36 17.68 -1.22
CA GLY A 55 0.26 18.93 -1.67
C GLY A 55 -0.50 19.59 -2.82
N ARG A 56 -0.06 20.80 -3.24
CA ARG A 56 -0.76 21.63 -4.25
C ARG A 56 -1.03 20.89 -5.56
N ARG A 57 -0.12 20.05 -6.02
CA ARG A 57 -0.23 19.25 -7.25
C ARG A 57 -0.53 17.77 -6.97
N GLY A 58 -0.54 17.38 -5.70
CA GLY A 58 -0.71 15.99 -5.29
C GLY A 58 -2.13 15.46 -5.54
N GLN A 59 -2.23 14.15 -5.71
CA GLN A 59 -3.48 13.41 -5.83
C GLN A 59 -3.38 12.07 -5.13
N ILE A 60 -4.47 11.62 -4.51
CA ILE A 60 -4.62 10.27 -3.97
C ILE A 60 -5.85 9.62 -4.59
N ARG A 61 -5.69 8.41 -5.13
CA ARG A 61 -6.76 7.64 -5.75
C ARG A 61 -6.86 6.28 -5.08
N PHE A 62 -8.05 5.94 -4.63
CA PHE A 62 -8.36 4.63 -4.06
C PHE A 62 -9.31 3.87 -4.96
N GLY A 63 -9.09 2.61 -5.12
CA GLY A 63 -10.04 1.64 -5.63
C GLY A 63 -11.21 1.42 -4.67
N LYS A 64 -12.05 0.44 -4.96
CA LYS A 64 -13.15 0.01 -4.09
C LYS A 64 -12.69 -1.03 -3.08
N LEU A 65 -13.33 -1.02 -1.92
CA LEU A 65 -13.09 -1.98 -0.83
C LEU A 65 -11.65 -1.98 -0.30
N VAL A 66 -10.96 -0.84 -0.40
CA VAL A 66 -9.62 -0.68 0.16
C VAL A 66 -9.72 -0.52 1.67
N TRP A 67 -8.87 -1.22 2.39
CA TRP A 67 -8.73 -1.14 3.84
C TRP A 67 -7.42 -0.48 4.20
N ILE A 68 -7.48 0.56 5.04
CA ILE A 68 -6.29 1.26 5.55
C ILE A 68 -6.28 1.15 7.07
N GLY A 69 -5.23 0.54 7.62
CA GLY A 69 -5.05 0.35 9.06
C GLY A 69 -4.78 1.64 9.84
N ASP A 70 -4.83 1.52 11.16
CA ASP A 70 -4.64 2.64 12.09
C ASP A 70 -3.24 3.27 11.94
N GLY A 71 -3.13 4.59 12.05
CA GLY A 71 -1.84 5.31 12.05
C GLY A 71 -1.12 5.39 10.71
N THR A 72 -1.69 4.84 9.64
CA THR A 72 -1.09 4.87 8.30
C THR A 72 -1.02 6.30 7.76
N LYS A 73 0.07 6.62 7.07
CA LYS A 73 0.37 7.93 6.48
C LYS A 73 0.46 7.82 4.97
N ILE A 74 -0.39 8.53 4.25
CA ILE A 74 -0.37 8.59 2.79
C ILE A 74 -0.14 10.03 2.38
N ARG A 75 1.03 10.30 1.82
CA ARG A 75 1.48 11.64 1.46
C ARG A 75 1.72 11.73 -0.04
N SER A 76 1.00 12.62 -0.68
CA SER A 76 1.19 12.99 -2.07
C SER A 76 1.66 14.43 -2.12
N HIS A 77 2.96 14.66 -2.21
CA HIS A 77 3.55 15.99 -2.19
C HIS A 77 3.22 16.77 -3.48
N GLU A 78 3.64 16.22 -4.62
CA GLU A 78 3.37 16.79 -5.95
C GLU A 78 2.81 15.72 -6.91
N GLY A 79 3.04 14.45 -6.61
CA GLY A 79 2.76 13.31 -7.46
C GLY A 79 1.39 12.68 -7.23
N VAL A 80 1.29 11.41 -7.58
CA VAL A 80 0.06 10.63 -7.48
C VAL A 80 0.30 9.37 -6.65
N VAL A 81 -0.56 9.11 -5.67
CA VAL A 81 -0.68 7.81 -5.01
C VAL A 81 -1.92 7.11 -5.53
N GLU A 82 -1.75 5.90 -6.05
CA GLU A 82 -2.84 5.05 -6.55
C GLU A 82 -2.84 3.72 -5.80
N ILE A 83 -3.97 3.35 -5.23
CA ILE A 83 -4.14 2.09 -4.51
C ILE A 83 -5.32 1.35 -5.14
N GLY A 84 -5.06 0.16 -5.64
CA GLY A 84 -6.03 -0.68 -6.36
C GLY A 84 -7.10 -1.29 -5.47
N ASP A 85 -8.08 -1.90 -6.13
CA ASP A 85 -9.25 -2.51 -5.51
C ASP A 85 -8.87 -3.59 -4.48
N LYS A 86 -9.61 -3.69 -3.38
CA LYS A 86 -9.49 -4.74 -2.35
C LYS A 86 -8.11 -4.85 -1.69
N THR A 87 -7.24 -3.87 -1.87
CA THR A 87 -5.93 -3.84 -1.22
C THR A 87 -6.07 -3.47 0.25
N VAL A 88 -5.35 -4.22 1.09
CA VAL A 88 -5.39 -4.10 2.56
C VAL A 88 -4.04 -3.60 3.05
N PHE A 89 -4.08 -2.52 3.83
CA PHE A 89 -2.94 -2.03 4.59
C PHE A 89 -3.11 -2.33 6.07
N GLY A 90 -2.07 -2.85 6.68
CA GLY A 90 -1.90 -2.93 8.12
C GLY A 90 -1.78 -1.55 8.77
N GLN A 91 -1.22 -1.52 9.96
CA GLN A 91 -1.08 -0.32 10.76
C GLN A 91 0.25 0.39 10.47
N GLU A 92 0.27 1.71 10.73
CA GLU A 92 1.48 2.54 10.73
C GLU A 92 2.28 2.50 9.41
N CYS A 93 1.66 2.09 8.31
CA CYS A 93 2.32 2.11 7.00
C CYS A 93 2.58 3.54 6.52
N THR A 94 3.55 3.70 5.62
CA THR A 94 3.87 5.00 5.01
C THR A 94 3.91 4.87 3.49
N VAL A 95 3.15 5.69 2.80
CA VAL A 95 3.23 5.89 1.35
C VAL A 95 3.55 7.34 1.09
N SER A 96 4.63 7.63 0.38
CA SER A 96 5.07 9.01 0.15
C SER A 96 5.48 9.22 -1.31
N ALA A 97 4.78 10.09 -2.02
CA ALA A 97 4.96 10.30 -3.47
C ALA A 97 5.26 11.75 -3.83
N TYR A 98 6.36 11.95 -4.55
CA TYR A 98 6.66 13.19 -5.29
C TYR A 98 6.35 13.04 -6.78
N GLN A 99 6.41 11.85 -7.36
CA GLN A 99 6.10 11.57 -8.75
C GLN A 99 4.93 10.57 -8.85
N ARG A 100 5.14 9.31 -8.50
CA ARG A 100 4.07 8.30 -8.49
C ARG A 100 4.41 7.09 -7.63
N VAL A 101 3.49 6.74 -6.74
CA VAL A 101 3.44 5.43 -6.11
C VAL A 101 2.14 4.76 -6.50
N ARG A 102 2.24 3.64 -7.23
CA ARG A 102 1.10 2.82 -7.62
C ARG A 102 1.18 1.47 -6.92
N ILE A 103 0.10 1.08 -6.26
CA ILE A 103 -0.08 -0.25 -5.64
C ILE A 103 -1.28 -0.89 -6.32
N GLY A 104 -1.10 -2.09 -6.84
CA GLY A 104 -2.12 -2.84 -7.58
C GLY A 104 -3.29 -3.27 -6.71
N GLU A 105 -4.14 -4.11 -7.27
CA GLU A 105 -5.31 -4.64 -6.57
C GLU A 105 -4.99 -5.91 -5.77
N GLN A 106 -5.82 -6.21 -4.76
CA GLN A 106 -5.74 -7.45 -3.95
C GLN A 106 -4.40 -7.62 -3.21
N CYS A 107 -3.65 -6.55 -3.00
CA CYS A 107 -2.40 -6.60 -2.24
C CYS A 107 -2.66 -6.69 -0.74
N VAL A 108 -1.78 -7.39 -0.03
CA VAL A 108 -1.75 -7.47 1.43
C VAL A 108 -0.46 -6.80 1.91
N ILE A 109 -0.61 -5.65 2.54
CA ILE A 109 0.50 -4.86 3.05
C ILE A 109 0.49 -4.96 4.58
N ALA A 110 1.51 -5.59 5.15
CA ALA A 110 1.63 -5.71 6.61
C ALA A 110 1.99 -4.37 7.27
N ASP A 111 1.94 -4.35 8.59
CA ASP A 111 2.21 -3.15 9.39
C ASP A 111 3.60 -2.57 9.11
N ARG A 112 3.71 -1.24 9.21
CA ARG A 112 4.94 -0.45 9.08
C ARG A 112 5.65 -0.57 7.73
N ALA A 113 5.03 -1.12 6.71
CA ALA A 113 5.61 -1.11 5.37
C ALA A 113 5.72 0.32 4.83
N MET A 114 6.78 0.58 4.05
CA MET A 114 7.07 1.90 3.48
C MET A 114 7.26 1.83 1.97
N PHE A 115 6.66 2.79 1.26
CA PHE A 115 6.82 2.99 -0.17
C PHE A 115 7.18 4.46 -0.42
N ILE A 116 8.33 4.69 -1.07
CA ILE A 116 8.85 6.04 -1.30
C ILE A 116 9.44 6.13 -2.72
N ASP A 117 9.02 7.13 -3.49
CA ASP A 117 9.41 7.32 -4.89
C ASP A 117 10.48 8.40 -5.10
N PHE A 118 11.14 8.83 -4.04
CA PHE A 118 12.12 9.91 -4.09
C PHE A 118 13.27 9.70 -3.13
N ASP A 119 14.40 10.31 -3.47
CA ASP A 119 15.58 10.50 -2.60
C ASP A 119 16.03 11.94 -2.63
N HIS A 120 16.73 12.37 -1.61
CA HIS A 120 17.43 13.66 -1.64
C HIS A 120 18.65 13.61 -2.56
N GLY A 121 18.95 14.74 -3.21
CA GLY A 121 20.18 14.92 -3.96
C GLY A 121 21.38 14.90 -3.03
N VAL A 122 22.43 14.13 -3.39
CA VAL A 122 23.62 13.89 -2.55
C VAL A 122 24.92 13.93 -3.36
N VAL A 123 24.87 14.42 -4.60
CA VAL A 123 26.00 14.34 -5.53
C VAL A 123 27.11 15.33 -5.16
N ASP A 124 26.76 16.51 -4.70
CA ASP A 124 27.70 17.56 -4.32
C ASP A 124 28.02 17.47 -2.82
N VAL A 125 29.24 17.03 -2.49
CA VAL A 125 29.67 16.85 -1.09
C VAL A 125 29.91 18.18 -0.35
N GLU A 126 30.14 19.27 -1.06
CA GLU A 126 30.36 20.60 -0.49
C GLU A 126 29.03 21.33 -0.21
N ARG A 127 27.94 20.86 -0.80
CA ARG A 127 26.63 21.49 -0.67
C ARG A 127 25.75 20.75 0.32
N PRO A 128 25.07 21.43 1.26
CA PRO A 128 24.12 20.79 2.15
C PRO A 128 23.05 19.98 1.41
N ILE A 129 22.78 18.75 1.81
CA ILE A 129 21.84 17.82 1.17
C ILE A 129 20.47 18.49 0.95
N ARG A 130 19.96 19.22 1.94
CA ARG A 130 18.66 19.91 1.85
C ARG A 130 18.56 20.95 0.70
N LEU A 131 19.68 21.34 0.11
CA LEU A 131 19.75 22.32 -0.99
C LEU A 131 19.99 21.66 -2.35
N GLN A 132 20.16 20.33 -2.41
CA GLN A 132 20.47 19.63 -3.66
C GLN A 132 19.22 19.10 -4.40
N GLY A 133 18.03 19.36 -3.85
CA GLY A 133 16.78 18.93 -4.49
C GLY A 133 16.41 17.48 -4.22
N ILE A 134 15.58 16.93 -5.08
CA ILE A 134 14.98 15.57 -4.93
C ILE A 134 15.05 14.85 -6.26
N TYR A 135 15.55 13.61 -6.24
CA TYR A 135 15.44 12.67 -7.36
C TYR A 135 14.13 11.89 -7.21
N LYS A 136 13.38 11.76 -8.30
CA LYS A 136 12.08 11.09 -8.31
C LYS A 136 12.08 9.98 -9.36
N ARG A 137 11.46 8.86 -9.05
CA ARG A 137 11.20 7.78 -10.00
C ARG A 137 10.08 6.92 -9.46
N ASP A 138 9.12 6.58 -10.33
CA ASP A 138 7.93 5.82 -9.97
C ASP A 138 8.25 4.56 -9.16
N VAL A 139 7.41 4.28 -8.17
CA VAL A 139 7.33 2.97 -7.51
C VAL A 139 6.03 2.31 -7.96
N VAL A 140 6.16 1.11 -8.50
CA VAL A 140 5.03 0.35 -9.04
C VAL A 140 4.97 -1.02 -8.37
N ILE A 141 3.89 -1.28 -7.66
CA ILE A 141 3.59 -2.59 -7.08
C ILE A 141 2.49 -3.21 -7.91
N GLY A 142 2.71 -4.43 -8.39
CA GLY A 142 1.74 -5.23 -9.14
C GLY A 142 0.54 -5.63 -8.29
N SER A 143 -0.29 -6.51 -8.82
CA SER A 143 -1.48 -7.03 -8.14
C SER A 143 -1.16 -8.30 -7.36
N ASN A 144 -1.96 -8.58 -6.31
CA ASN A 144 -1.81 -9.78 -5.47
C ASN A 144 -0.41 -9.93 -4.85
N VAL A 145 0.21 -8.80 -4.48
CA VAL A 145 1.53 -8.76 -3.83
C VAL A 145 1.36 -8.79 -2.32
N TRP A 146 2.17 -9.63 -1.66
CA TRP A 146 2.27 -9.59 -0.20
C TRP A 146 3.54 -8.86 0.22
N VAL A 147 3.39 -7.81 1.01
CA VAL A 147 4.50 -7.04 1.58
C VAL A 147 4.55 -7.31 3.08
N GLY A 148 5.65 -7.88 3.54
CA GLY A 148 5.90 -8.24 4.93
C GLY A 148 6.07 -7.01 5.83
N TYR A 149 5.96 -7.24 7.15
CA TYR A 149 6.10 -6.23 8.19
C TYR A 149 7.41 -5.42 8.03
N GLY A 150 7.31 -4.11 8.12
CA GLY A 150 8.48 -3.23 8.12
C GLY A 150 9.28 -3.21 6.81
N ALA A 151 8.79 -3.85 5.74
CA ALA A 151 9.50 -3.83 4.47
C ALA A 151 9.48 -2.44 3.84
N CYS A 152 10.58 -2.06 3.19
CA CYS A 152 10.76 -0.78 2.53
C CYS A 152 10.94 -0.98 1.03
N VAL A 153 10.10 -0.33 0.21
CA VAL A 153 10.26 -0.28 -1.25
C VAL A 153 10.73 1.12 -1.64
N LEU A 154 11.91 1.18 -2.24
CA LEU A 154 12.59 2.43 -2.53
C LEU A 154 12.31 2.94 -3.95
N ARG A 155 12.72 4.17 -4.20
CA ARG A 155 12.57 4.91 -5.45
C ARG A 155 12.95 4.09 -6.68
N GLY A 156 12.07 4.09 -7.67
CA GLY A 156 12.31 3.49 -8.98
C GLY A 156 12.11 1.99 -9.07
N VAL A 157 11.62 1.35 -8.00
CA VAL A 157 11.39 -0.10 -7.97
C VAL A 157 10.04 -0.46 -8.56
N SER A 158 10.05 -1.49 -9.42
CA SER A 158 8.85 -2.17 -9.90
C SER A 158 8.78 -3.58 -9.29
N VAL A 159 7.66 -3.92 -8.70
CA VAL A 159 7.37 -5.25 -8.14
C VAL A 159 6.31 -5.91 -9.00
N GLY A 160 6.63 -7.07 -9.56
CA GLY A 160 5.71 -7.83 -10.40
C GLY A 160 4.56 -8.47 -9.62
N ASP A 161 3.53 -8.88 -10.37
CA ASP A 161 2.34 -9.51 -9.80
C ASP A 161 2.68 -10.78 -8.99
N ASN A 162 1.90 -11.07 -7.97
CA ASN A 162 2.03 -12.23 -7.10
C ASN A 162 3.35 -12.32 -6.32
N ALA A 163 4.19 -11.29 -6.30
CA ALA A 163 5.44 -11.30 -5.56
C ALA A 163 5.19 -11.28 -4.04
N ILE A 164 6.16 -11.78 -3.29
CA ILE A 164 6.21 -11.70 -1.83
C ILE A 164 7.49 -10.98 -1.42
N ILE A 165 7.35 -9.94 -0.62
CA ILE A 165 8.45 -9.21 0.00
C ILE A 165 8.51 -9.60 1.48
N GLY A 166 9.60 -10.23 1.89
CA GLY A 166 9.81 -10.65 3.28
C GLY A 166 9.85 -9.48 4.26
N SER A 167 9.53 -9.76 5.52
CA SER A 167 9.55 -8.75 6.59
C SER A 167 10.93 -8.09 6.74
N ASN A 168 10.93 -6.79 7.03
CA ASN A 168 12.14 -5.96 7.21
C ASN A 168 13.09 -5.94 6.01
N SER A 169 12.60 -6.28 4.83
CA SER A 169 13.41 -6.22 3.61
C SER A 169 13.50 -4.80 3.06
N VAL A 170 14.64 -4.46 2.46
CA VAL A 170 14.83 -3.19 1.74
C VAL A 170 14.97 -3.48 0.25
N VAL A 171 13.91 -3.20 -0.50
CA VAL A 171 13.84 -3.47 -1.93
C VAL A 171 14.41 -2.27 -2.69
N THR A 172 15.56 -2.49 -3.35
CA THR A 172 16.33 -1.47 -4.08
C THR A 172 16.39 -1.74 -5.58
N LYS A 173 15.88 -2.89 -6.04
CA LYS A 173 15.85 -3.32 -7.44
C LYS A 173 14.51 -3.93 -7.76
N ASP A 174 14.19 -3.99 -9.05
CA ASP A 174 12.94 -4.60 -9.51
C ASP A 174 12.81 -6.06 -9.07
N VAL A 175 11.58 -6.44 -8.73
CA VAL A 175 11.22 -7.78 -8.28
C VAL A 175 10.39 -8.44 -9.36
N PRO A 176 10.80 -9.61 -9.89
CA PRO A 176 10.03 -10.36 -10.87
C PRO A 176 8.65 -10.78 -10.34
N ALA A 177 7.69 -10.96 -11.25
CA ALA A 177 6.42 -11.58 -10.88
C ALA A 177 6.64 -12.99 -10.27
N ASN A 178 5.82 -13.37 -9.31
CA ASN A 178 5.88 -14.64 -8.58
C ASN A 178 7.17 -14.85 -7.74
N ALA A 179 8.04 -13.84 -7.61
CA ALA A 179 9.24 -13.98 -6.81
C ALA A 179 8.96 -13.79 -5.31
N VAL A 180 9.69 -14.53 -4.49
CA VAL A 180 9.83 -14.27 -3.06
C VAL A 180 11.19 -13.64 -2.83
N VAL A 181 11.19 -12.42 -2.30
CA VAL A 181 12.42 -11.66 -2.02
C VAL A 181 12.56 -11.36 -0.54
N GLY A 182 13.81 -11.22 -0.07
CA GLY A 182 14.07 -10.88 1.32
C GLY A 182 15.48 -10.34 1.55
N GLY A 183 15.68 -9.67 2.67
CA GLY A 183 16.98 -9.17 3.12
C GLY A 183 17.22 -7.67 2.85
N VAL A 184 18.41 -7.19 3.21
CA VAL A 184 18.87 -5.80 3.09
C VAL A 184 20.27 -5.78 2.44
N PRO A 185 20.36 -5.47 1.14
CA PRO A 185 19.27 -5.26 0.19
C PRO A 185 18.54 -6.57 -0.13
N ALA A 186 17.27 -6.47 -0.53
CA ALA A 186 16.45 -7.63 -0.87
C ALA A 186 16.98 -8.34 -2.12
N LYS A 187 17.00 -9.68 -2.05
CA LYS A 187 17.38 -10.58 -3.14
C LYS A 187 16.31 -11.63 -3.36
N VAL A 188 16.22 -12.17 -4.56
CA VAL A 188 15.32 -13.29 -4.84
C VAL A 188 15.78 -14.52 -4.05
N ILE A 189 14.88 -15.06 -3.22
CA ILE A 189 15.09 -16.29 -2.44
C ILE A 189 14.61 -17.49 -3.24
N ARG A 190 13.44 -17.39 -3.89
CA ARG A 190 12.82 -18.42 -4.74
C ARG A 190 11.70 -17.84 -5.58
N MET A 191 11.17 -18.65 -6.48
CA MET A 191 9.93 -18.36 -7.20
C MET A 191 8.75 -19.10 -6.54
N ARG A 192 7.53 -18.59 -6.69
CA ARG A 192 6.30 -19.19 -6.10
C ARG A 192 5.73 -20.34 -6.91
N ASP A 193 6.13 -20.43 -8.16
CA ASP A 193 5.70 -21.44 -9.13
C ASP A 193 6.42 -22.80 -8.99
N ALA A 194 7.31 -22.93 -8.01
CA ALA A 194 7.96 -24.20 -7.69
C ALA A 194 7.10 -25.00 -6.66
N PRO A 195 6.26 -25.96 -7.11
CA PRO A 195 5.29 -26.60 -6.23
C PRO A 195 5.91 -27.48 -5.14
N GLU A 196 7.18 -27.86 -5.25
CA GLU A 196 7.80 -28.82 -4.34
C GLU A 196 8.48 -28.23 -3.10
N THR A 197 8.62 -26.90 -2.99
CA THR A 197 9.43 -26.26 -1.95
C THR A 197 8.64 -25.73 -0.76
N LEU A 198 7.32 -25.77 -0.80
CA LEU A 198 6.44 -25.35 0.31
C LEU A 198 5.66 -26.54 0.86
N ARG A 199 6.31 -27.38 1.61
CA ARG A 199 5.61 -28.17 2.61
C ARG A 199 5.40 -27.29 3.85
N TRP A 200 4.28 -26.57 3.88
CA TRP A 200 3.75 -26.08 5.14
C TRP A 200 3.16 -27.31 5.84
N SER A 201 3.64 -27.61 7.02
CA SER A 201 3.22 -28.78 7.79
C SER A 201 1.76 -28.68 8.27
N ASP A 202 1.18 -27.50 8.21
CA ASP A 202 -0.17 -27.28 8.68
C ASP A 202 -1.09 -26.90 7.51
N PRO A 203 -2.25 -27.58 7.35
CA PRO A 203 -3.23 -27.19 6.36
C PRO A 203 -3.73 -25.78 6.69
N VAL A 204 -3.60 -24.86 5.73
CA VAL A 204 -4.27 -23.55 5.82
C VAL A 204 -5.75 -23.84 5.58
N GLU A 205 -6.55 -23.78 6.63
CA GLU A 205 -7.99 -23.77 6.46
C GLU A 205 -8.37 -22.51 5.66
N PRO A 206 -9.09 -22.67 4.53
CA PRO A 206 -9.61 -21.53 3.82
C PRO A 206 -10.51 -20.75 4.78
N GLU A 207 -10.24 -19.45 4.97
CA GLU A 207 -11.17 -18.58 5.68
C GLU A 207 -12.55 -18.78 5.05
N GLY A 208 -13.47 -19.32 5.84
CA GLY A 208 -14.77 -19.78 5.38
C GLY A 208 -15.45 -18.73 4.50
N GLY A 209 -15.83 -19.15 3.31
CA GLY A 209 -16.50 -18.37 2.30
C GLY A 209 -17.89 -17.88 2.72
#